data_38534938aae3f67abc0efc038205dcd8
#
_entry.id   38534938aae3f67abc0efc038205dcd8
#
_cell.length_a   1.000
_cell.length_b   1.000
_cell.length_c   1.000
_cell.angle_alpha   90.00
_cell.angle_beta   90.00
_cell.angle_gamma   90.00
#
_symmetry.space_group_name_H-M   'P 1'
#
loop_
_entity.id
_entity.type
_entity.pdbx_description
1 polymer ?
#
loop_
_entity_poly.entity_id
_entity_poly.type
_entity_poly.pdbx_seq_one_letter_code
_entity_poly.pdbx_strand_id
1 'polypeptide(L)'
;MSTLILVTSAPTSIYAWHALGLAQALQHKQEAFRVFFYQDGVSVANALQWVPDDQRHLTRSWQYLNIRLPVCVSAALARGITDQENAQRHNIQQHNLADGFELVGLGELADAVQSSQRLIQF
;
A
#
# COMPACT_ATOMS: atom_id res chain seq x y z
N MET A 1 -4.87 -16.81 13.40
CA MET A 1 -5.94 -15.96 12.82
C MET A 1 -5.30 -14.91 11.95
N SER A 2 -5.75 -14.76 10.71
CA SER A 2 -5.19 -13.80 9.76
C SER A 2 -6.11 -12.59 9.61
N THR A 3 -5.49 -11.43 9.47
CA THR A 3 -6.18 -10.15 9.27
C THR A 3 -5.75 -9.54 7.94
N LEU A 4 -6.72 -9.11 7.14
CA LEU A 4 -6.45 -8.28 5.97
C LEU A 4 -6.69 -6.81 6.34
N ILE A 5 -5.66 -6.00 6.18
CA ILE A 5 -5.73 -4.55 6.35
C ILE A 5 -5.92 -3.96 4.96
N LEU A 6 -7.10 -3.43 4.68
CA LEU A 6 -7.41 -2.79 3.41
C LEU A 6 -7.30 -1.27 3.57
N VAL A 7 -6.34 -0.66 2.90
CA VAL A 7 -6.08 0.78 3.01
C VAL A 7 -6.65 1.48 1.80
N THR A 8 -7.71 2.27 2.01
CA THR A 8 -8.38 3.04 0.96
C THR A 8 -8.25 4.54 1.17
N SER A 9 -7.69 4.98 2.30
CA SER A 9 -7.54 6.40 2.63
C SER A 9 -6.22 6.95 2.12
N ALA A 10 -6.24 8.22 1.71
CA ALA A 10 -5.05 8.93 1.24
C ALA A 10 -4.00 9.03 2.35
N PRO A 11 -2.70 9.13 1.99
CA PRO A 11 -1.61 9.25 2.97
C PRO A 11 -1.73 10.45 3.90
N THR A 12 -2.49 11.46 3.52
CA THR A 12 -2.74 12.65 4.34
C THR A 12 -3.84 12.42 5.39
N SER A 13 -4.53 11.29 5.33
CA SER A 13 -5.61 10.96 6.26
C SER A 13 -5.05 10.30 7.51
N ILE A 14 -5.65 10.64 8.67
CA ILE A 14 -5.31 9.97 9.92
C ILE A 14 -5.60 8.46 9.85
N TYR A 15 -6.58 8.04 9.06
CA TYR A 15 -6.90 6.61 8.92
C TYR A 15 -5.76 5.83 8.28
N ALA A 16 -5.01 6.44 7.37
CA ALA A 16 -3.84 5.80 6.77
C ALA A 16 -2.76 5.52 7.82
N TRP A 17 -2.58 6.42 8.78
CA TRP A 17 -1.67 6.22 9.90
C TRP A 17 -2.17 5.16 10.88
N HIS A 18 -3.48 5.07 11.09
CA HIS A 18 -4.08 4.01 11.92
C HIS A 18 -3.84 2.64 11.28
N ALA A 19 -3.93 2.53 9.97
CA ALA A 19 -3.64 1.28 9.27
C ALA A 19 -2.21 0.82 9.54
N LEU A 20 -1.25 1.73 9.42
CA LEU A 20 0.15 1.44 9.74
C LEU A 20 0.30 1.00 11.20
N GLY A 21 -0.33 1.70 12.12
CA GLY A 21 -0.29 1.36 13.54
C GLY A 21 -0.79 -0.05 13.81
N LEU A 22 -1.88 -0.46 13.17
CA LEU A 22 -2.39 -1.82 13.30
C LEU A 22 -1.38 -2.84 12.76
N ALA A 23 -0.81 -2.59 11.59
CA ALA A 23 0.19 -3.47 11.01
C ALA A 23 1.42 -3.64 11.92
N GLN A 24 1.90 -2.53 12.48
CA GLN A 24 3.01 -2.55 13.42
C GLN A 24 2.69 -3.38 14.67
N ALA A 25 1.49 -3.22 15.21
CA ALA A 25 1.06 -3.96 16.40
C ALA A 25 0.94 -5.46 16.11
N LEU A 26 0.36 -5.83 14.96
CA LEU A 26 0.24 -7.24 14.59
C LEU A 26 1.61 -7.88 14.34
N GLN A 27 2.52 -7.15 13.69
CA GLN A 27 3.88 -7.64 13.48
C GLN A 27 4.61 -7.83 14.80
N HIS A 28 4.49 -6.87 15.71
CA HIS A 28 5.11 -6.97 17.04
C HIS A 28 4.60 -8.20 17.81
N LYS A 29 3.32 -8.49 17.70
CA LYS A 29 2.71 -9.66 18.35
C LYS A 29 2.91 -10.95 17.56
N GLN A 30 3.56 -10.90 16.41
CA GLN A 30 3.79 -12.04 15.54
C GLN A 30 2.49 -12.71 15.08
N GLU A 31 1.43 -11.92 14.89
CA GLU A 31 0.17 -12.38 14.33
C GLU A 31 0.18 -12.24 12.81
N ALA A 32 -0.43 -13.21 12.12
CA ALA A 32 -0.48 -13.20 10.66
C ALA A 32 -1.38 -12.08 10.15
N PHE A 33 -0.87 -11.30 9.19
CA PHE A 33 -1.67 -10.27 8.54
C PHE A 33 -1.16 -10.04 7.12
N ARG A 34 -2.02 -9.43 6.32
CA ARG A 34 -1.71 -8.94 4.98
C ARG A 34 -2.22 -7.51 4.88
N VAL A 35 -1.61 -6.73 3.98
CA VAL A 35 -2.09 -5.39 3.65
C VAL A 35 -2.37 -5.32 2.15
N PHE A 36 -3.35 -4.51 1.78
CA PHE A 36 -3.63 -4.21 0.37
C PHE A 36 -3.99 -2.73 0.27
N PHE A 37 -3.36 -2.02 -0.66
CA PHE A 37 -3.63 -0.60 -0.90
C PHE A 37 -4.53 -0.45 -2.11
N TYR A 38 -5.64 0.26 -1.94
CA TYR A 38 -6.67 0.43 -2.96
C TYR A 38 -7.22 1.85 -2.92
N GLN A 39 -7.88 2.28 -4.01
CA GLN A 39 -8.43 3.64 -4.12
C GLN A 39 -7.36 4.69 -3.77
N ASP A 40 -7.69 5.69 -2.96
CA ASP A 40 -6.73 6.74 -2.60
C ASP A 40 -5.56 6.23 -1.75
N GLY A 41 -5.69 5.06 -1.16
CA GLY A 41 -4.62 4.43 -0.40
C GLY A 41 -3.39 4.11 -1.23
N VAL A 42 -3.54 3.94 -2.54
CA VAL A 42 -2.40 3.64 -3.43
C VAL A 42 -1.38 4.77 -3.48
N SER A 43 -1.76 5.98 -3.13
CA SER A 43 -0.87 7.14 -3.21
C SER A 43 0.31 7.05 -2.25
N VAL A 44 0.25 6.20 -1.24
CA VAL A 44 1.40 5.95 -0.36
C VAL A 44 2.58 5.34 -1.13
N ALA A 45 2.32 4.69 -2.25
CA ALA A 45 3.33 4.04 -3.08
C ALA A 45 4.09 5.01 -4.01
N ASN A 46 3.74 6.28 -4.01
CA ASN A 46 4.40 7.29 -4.84
C ASN A 46 5.73 7.71 -4.20
N ALA A 47 6.84 7.38 -4.84
CA ALA A 47 8.18 7.70 -4.34
C ALA A 47 8.49 9.21 -4.37
N LEU A 48 7.72 9.99 -5.12
CA LEU A 48 7.96 11.42 -5.31
C LEU A 48 7.23 12.29 -4.28
N GLN A 49 6.56 11.70 -3.31
CA GLN A 49 5.90 12.48 -2.26
C GLN A 49 6.93 13.20 -1.40
N TRP A 50 6.71 14.49 -1.23
CA TRP A 50 7.50 15.31 -0.31
C TRP A 50 6.81 15.38 1.05
N VAL A 51 7.60 15.26 2.10
CA VAL A 51 7.15 15.40 3.48
C VAL A 51 8.18 16.31 4.20
N PRO A 52 7.72 17.26 5.03
CA PRO A 52 8.66 18.08 5.81
C PRO A 52 9.60 17.23 6.66
N ASP A 53 10.85 17.70 6.84
CA ASP A 53 11.89 16.95 7.54
C ASP A 53 11.53 16.62 8.99
N ASP A 54 10.69 17.44 9.62
CA ASP A 54 10.27 17.26 11.02
C ASP A 54 9.03 16.36 11.16
N GLN A 55 8.54 15.80 10.06
CA GLN A 55 7.37 14.92 10.07
C GLN A 55 7.75 13.49 9.67
N ARG A 56 6.97 12.54 10.15
CA ARG A 56 7.12 11.13 9.78
C ARG A 56 6.69 10.93 8.33
N HIS A 57 7.41 10.06 7.62
CA HIS A 57 7.13 9.72 6.24
C HIS A 57 6.40 8.38 6.18
N LEU A 58 5.12 8.41 5.83
CA LEU A 58 4.27 7.21 5.84
C LEU A 58 4.81 6.11 4.91
N THR A 59 5.24 6.47 3.70
CA THR A 59 5.79 5.52 2.74
C THR A 59 6.98 4.76 3.32
N ARG A 60 7.93 5.48 3.91
CA ARG A 60 9.10 4.87 4.54
C ARG A 60 8.73 4.00 5.73
N SER A 61 7.73 4.42 6.48
CA SER A 61 7.25 3.65 7.64
C SER A 61 6.71 2.29 7.22
N TRP A 62 5.98 2.22 6.10
CA TRP A 62 5.55 0.95 5.56
C TRP A 62 6.72 0.10 5.05
N GLN A 63 7.68 0.73 4.37
CA GLN A 63 8.88 0.03 3.88
C GLN A 63 9.68 -0.61 5.00
N TYR A 64 9.73 0.01 6.18
CA TYR A 64 10.45 -0.53 7.33
C TYR A 64 9.90 -1.86 7.86
N LEU A 65 8.64 -2.18 7.57
CA LEU A 65 8.05 -3.42 8.04
C LEU A 65 8.60 -4.65 7.32
N ASN A 66 9.21 -4.49 6.16
CA ASN A 66 9.76 -5.57 5.34
C ASN A 66 8.73 -6.65 5.03
N ILE A 67 7.52 -6.24 4.66
CA ILE A 67 6.43 -7.12 4.25
C ILE A 67 6.06 -6.85 2.80
N ARG A 68 5.28 -7.74 2.19
CA ARG A 68 4.69 -7.46 0.89
C ARG A 68 3.74 -6.27 0.99
N LEU A 69 3.85 -5.36 0.02
CA LEU A 69 3.03 -4.15 -0.05
C LEU A 69 2.32 -4.09 -1.40
N PRO A 70 1.30 -4.93 -1.61
CA PRO A 70 0.57 -4.97 -2.89
C PRO A 70 -0.35 -3.75 -3.03
N VAL A 71 -0.35 -3.20 -4.24
CA VAL A 71 -1.06 -1.98 -4.62
C VAL A 71 -1.90 -2.27 -5.86
N CYS A 72 -3.16 -1.87 -5.87
CA CYS A 72 -4.02 -2.04 -7.03
C CYS A 72 -3.45 -1.30 -8.24
N VAL A 73 -3.13 -2.03 -9.30
CA VAL A 73 -2.48 -1.47 -10.50
C VAL A 73 -3.36 -0.41 -11.17
N SER A 74 -4.65 -0.67 -11.34
CA SER A 74 -5.56 0.28 -12.00
C SER A 74 -5.72 1.57 -11.21
N ALA A 75 -5.87 1.46 -9.89
CA ALA A 75 -6.00 2.64 -9.04
C ALA A 75 -4.69 3.45 -9.00
N ALA A 76 -3.55 2.79 -9.02
CA ALA A 76 -2.24 3.43 -9.05
C ALA A 76 -2.02 4.17 -10.37
N LEU A 77 -2.24 3.49 -11.51
CA LEU A 77 -2.05 4.11 -12.83
C LEU A 77 -2.97 5.32 -13.03
N ALA A 78 -4.21 5.23 -12.57
CA ALA A 78 -5.17 6.35 -12.65
C ALA A 78 -4.69 7.58 -11.86
N ARG A 79 -3.80 7.39 -10.90
CA ARG A 79 -3.24 8.47 -10.06
C ARG A 79 -1.81 8.82 -10.40
N GLY A 80 -1.34 8.35 -11.56
CA GLY A 80 0.02 8.66 -12.05
C GLY A 80 1.12 7.90 -11.34
N ILE A 81 0.80 6.78 -10.71
CA ILE A 81 1.79 5.94 -10.03
C ILE A 81 2.00 4.68 -10.85
N THR A 82 3.25 4.43 -11.26
CA THR A 82 3.57 3.30 -12.11
C THR A 82 4.97 2.75 -11.82
N ASP A 83 5.14 1.46 -12.03
CA ASP A 83 6.44 0.82 -12.12
C ASP A 83 6.96 0.91 -13.55
N GLN A 84 8.19 0.43 -13.77
CA GLN A 84 8.82 0.51 -15.08
C GLN A 84 8.08 -0.34 -16.12
N GLU A 85 7.65 -1.54 -15.75
CA GLU A 85 6.97 -2.46 -16.67
C GLU A 85 5.65 -1.86 -17.18
N ASN A 86 4.81 -1.35 -16.28
CA ASN A 86 3.54 -0.74 -16.67
C ASN A 86 3.75 0.58 -17.40
N ALA A 87 4.78 1.36 -17.06
CA ALA A 87 5.11 2.57 -17.79
C ALA A 87 5.43 2.26 -19.25
N GLN A 88 6.23 1.23 -19.50
CA GLN A 88 6.56 0.82 -20.87
C GLN A 88 5.32 0.30 -21.61
N ARG A 89 4.49 -0.50 -20.94
CA ARG A 89 3.27 -1.07 -21.54
C ARG A 89 2.28 0.01 -21.99
N HIS A 90 2.18 1.10 -21.24
CA HIS A 90 1.20 2.16 -21.48
C HIS A 90 1.80 3.45 -22.04
N ASN A 91 3.05 3.41 -22.51
CA ASN A 91 3.75 4.56 -23.11
C ASN A 91 3.86 5.75 -22.14
N ILE A 92 4.08 5.47 -20.87
CA ILE A 92 4.35 6.49 -19.84
C ILE A 92 5.87 6.64 -19.74
N GLN A 93 6.35 7.88 -19.75
CA GLN A 93 7.78 8.14 -19.89
C GLN A 93 8.60 7.86 -18.63
N GLN A 94 7.97 7.95 -17.45
CA GLN A 94 8.68 7.83 -16.18
C GLN A 94 7.93 6.87 -15.25
N HIS A 95 8.64 6.41 -14.22
CA HIS A 95 8.04 5.57 -13.19
C HIS A 95 8.44 6.10 -11.80
N ASN A 96 7.53 5.95 -10.85
CA ASN A 96 7.66 6.55 -9.52
C ASN A 96 7.17 5.64 -8.39
N LEU A 97 7.04 4.34 -8.65
CA LEU A 97 6.66 3.41 -7.60
C LEU A 97 7.78 3.29 -6.57
N ALA A 98 7.44 3.48 -5.30
CA ALA A 98 8.42 3.38 -4.20
C ALA A 98 8.88 1.93 -4.03
N ASP A 99 10.12 1.76 -3.60
CA ASP A 99 10.70 0.44 -3.38
C ASP A 99 9.88 -0.36 -2.35
N GLY A 100 9.75 -1.65 -2.61
CA GLY A 100 9.01 -2.57 -1.73
C GLY A 100 7.52 -2.66 -2.05
N PHE A 101 6.95 -1.70 -2.76
CA PHE A 101 5.57 -1.77 -3.25
C PHE A 101 5.52 -2.52 -4.57
N GLU A 102 4.39 -3.18 -4.82
CA GLU A 102 4.20 -4.04 -5.99
C GLU A 102 2.82 -3.78 -6.59
N LEU A 103 2.76 -3.49 -7.88
CA LEU A 103 1.48 -3.30 -8.58
C LEU A 103 0.89 -4.67 -8.92
N VAL A 104 -0.35 -4.90 -8.49
CA VAL A 104 -1.05 -6.19 -8.66
C VAL A 104 -2.48 -5.95 -9.13
N GLY A 105 -3.08 -7.01 -9.68
CA GLY A 105 -4.48 -6.98 -10.07
C GLY A 105 -5.43 -7.21 -8.90
N LEU A 106 -6.71 -6.89 -9.09
CA LEU A 106 -7.75 -7.07 -8.07
C LEU A 106 -8.02 -8.53 -7.73
N GLY A 107 -7.59 -9.48 -8.57
CA GLY A 107 -7.66 -10.90 -8.23
C GLY A 107 -6.89 -11.23 -6.95
N GLU A 108 -5.78 -10.57 -6.71
CA GLU A 108 -5.04 -10.77 -5.46
C GLU A 108 -5.83 -10.24 -4.26
N LEU A 109 -6.55 -9.12 -4.41
CA LEU A 109 -7.43 -8.64 -3.33
C LEU A 109 -8.55 -9.64 -3.05
N ALA A 110 -9.16 -10.19 -4.09
CA ALA A 110 -10.21 -11.21 -3.93
C ALA A 110 -9.68 -12.43 -3.16
N ASP A 111 -8.48 -12.91 -3.51
CA ASP A 111 -7.85 -14.03 -2.82
C ASP A 111 -7.56 -13.67 -1.35
N ALA A 112 -7.09 -12.46 -1.09
CA ALA A 112 -6.80 -12.02 0.27
C ALA A 112 -8.06 -11.95 1.13
N VAL A 113 -9.18 -11.47 0.56
CA VAL A 113 -10.46 -11.43 1.25
C VAL A 113 -10.92 -12.83 1.62
N GLN A 114 -10.83 -13.77 0.67
CA GLN A 114 -11.29 -15.15 0.90
C GLN A 114 -10.42 -15.90 1.91
N SER A 115 -9.11 -15.64 1.91
CA SER A 115 -8.18 -16.38 2.77
C SER A 115 -7.98 -15.76 4.14
N SER A 116 -8.50 -14.56 4.37
CA SER A 116 -8.38 -13.86 5.66
C SER A 116 -9.60 -14.11 6.52
N GLN A 117 -9.41 -14.26 7.83
CA GLN A 117 -10.49 -14.45 8.77
C GLN A 117 -11.18 -13.14 9.13
N ARG A 118 -10.47 -12.03 8.97
CA ARG A 118 -10.96 -10.72 9.35
C ARG A 118 -10.44 -9.68 8.37
N LEU A 119 -11.31 -8.75 7.97
CA LEU A 119 -10.95 -7.60 7.14
C LEU A 119 -11.22 -6.33 7.91
N ILE A 120 -10.23 -5.46 7.99
CA ILE A 120 -10.38 -4.13 8.59
C ILE A 120 -9.98 -3.10 7.53
N GLN A 121 -10.90 -2.22 7.21
CA GLN A 121 -10.70 -1.17 6.21
C GLN A 121 -10.44 0.18 6.88
N PHE A 122 -9.48 0.87 6.32
CA PHE A 122 -9.13 2.23 6.75
C PHE A 122 -9.23 3.21 5.59
#